data_bc12b7be6ea9cf54a2ef2bfc068722d3
#
_entry.id   bc12b7be6ea9cf54a2ef2bfc068722d3
#
_cell.length_a   1.000
_cell.length_b   1.000
_cell.length_c   1.000
_cell.angle_alpha   90.00
_cell.angle_beta   90.00
_cell.angle_gamma   90.00
#
_symmetry.space_group_name_H-M   'P 1'
#
loop_
_entity.id
_entity.type
_entity.pdbx_description
1 polymer ?
#
loop_
_entity_poly.entity_id
_entity_poly.type
_entity_poly.pdbx_seq_one_letter_code
_entity_poly.pdbx_strand_id
1 'polypeptide(L)'
;KLQDILTSNFIEGDSGNAILLNSLNQAVKSSLRPSIYTHPLGSYGHSSGPTIGMWDSQSGVKGNGDYPLYKKTVYAIELNITTYSKEWSRDIRIMLEEAGYFGEEGFRYVNQRQTEIRPIYSN
;
A
#
# COMPACT_ATOMS: atom_id res chain seq x y z
N LYS A 1 -0.68 -8.85 5.99
CA LYS A 1 0.65 -8.56 6.54
C LYS A 1 1.31 -7.37 5.86
N LEU A 2 1.43 -7.28 4.49
CA LEU A 2 2.07 -6.11 3.86
C LEU A 2 1.24 -4.83 4.09
N GLN A 3 -0.08 -4.90 3.97
CA GLN A 3 -0.97 -3.78 4.30
C GLN A 3 -0.77 -3.29 5.74
N ASP A 4 -0.65 -4.20 6.72
CA ASP A 4 -0.43 -3.83 8.13
C ASP A 4 0.92 -3.14 8.32
N ILE A 5 1.96 -3.64 7.65
CA ILE A 5 3.29 -3.01 7.66
C ILE A 5 3.21 -1.60 7.09
N LEU A 6 2.59 -1.44 5.91
CA LEU A 6 2.49 -0.14 5.27
C LEU A 6 1.72 0.87 6.14
N THR A 7 0.53 0.49 6.60
CA THR A 7 -0.34 1.41 7.34
C THR A 7 0.17 1.74 8.74
N SER A 8 0.98 0.86 9.36
CA SER A 8 1.67 1.15 10.62
C SER A 8 2.81 2.17 10.46
N ASN A 9 3.28 2.41 9.26
CA ASN A 9 4.27 3.45 8.95
C ASN A 9 3.64 4.79 8.54
N PHE A 10 2.30 4.94 8.61
CA PHE A 10 1.64 6.22 8.38
C PHE A 10 1.86 7.12 9.60
N ILE A 11 2.86 7.99 9.50
CA ILE A 11 3.22 8.97 10.53
C ILE A 11 3.04 10.36 9.93
N GLU A 12 2.30 11.23 10.61
CA GLU A 12 2.08 12.60 10.16
C GLU A 12 3.42 13.36 10.06
N GLY A 13 3.64 14.01 8.95
CA GLY A 13 4.86 14.73 8.65
C GLY A 13 5.96 13.92 7.94
N ASP A 14 5.89 12.59 7.98
CA ASP A 14 6.81 11.75 7.20
C ASP A 14 6.52 11.88 5.71
N SER A 15 7.56 11.89 4.88
CA SER A 15 7.39 11.89 3.43
C SER A 15 6.91 10.53 2.92
N GLY A 16 6.22 10.54 1.78
CA GLY A 16 5.83 9.29 1.10
C GLY A 16 7.03 8.37 0.85
N ASN A 17 8.19 8.94 0.53
CA ASN A 17 9.42 8.18 0.32
C ASN A 17 9.95 7.54 1.61
N ALA A 18 9.87 8.24 2.75
CA ALA A 18 10.26 7.68 4.05
C ALA A 18 9.35 6.50 4.43
N ILE A 19 8.04 6.67 4.27
CA ILE A 19 7.04 5.63 4.52
C ILE A 19 7.29 4.41 3.61
N LEU A 20 7.54 4.64 2.32
CA LEU A 20 7.88 3.59 1.35
C LEU A 20 9.07 2.76 1.81
N LEU A 21 10.21 3.43 2.05
CA LEU A 21 11.47 2.75 2.39
C LEU A 21 11.37 2.00 3.72
N ASN A 22 10.73 2.58 4.73
CA ASN A 22 10.49 1.91 6.01
C ASN A 22 9.63 0.66 5.83
N SER A 23 8.55 0.76 5.06
CA SER A 23 7.62 -0.35 4.78
C SER A 23 8.28 -1.47 3.99
N LEU A 24 9.04 -1.14 2.95
CA LEU A 24 9.77 -2.13 2.15
C LEU A 24 10.81 -2.87 3.00
N ASN A 25 11.58 -2.14 3.82
CA ASN A 25 12.59 -2.73 4.70
C ASN A 25 11.96 -3.69 5.72
N GLN A 26 10.84 -3.32 6.33
CA GLN A 26 10.12 -4.20 7.28
C GLN A 26 9.51 -5.42 6.57
N ALA A 27 8.98 -5.23 5.36
CA ALA A 27 8.41 -6.32 4.57
C ALA A 27 9.46 -7.36 4.18
N VAL A 28 10.63 -6.91 3.70
CA VAL A 28 11.76 -7.79 3.35
C VAL A 28 12.26 -8.56 4.58
N LYS A 29 12.44 -7.88 5.73
CA LYS A 29 12.77 -8.54 7.01
C LYS A 29 11.73 -9.58 7.43
N SER A 30 10.48 -9.43 6.98
CA SER A 30 9.38 -10.38 7.18
C SER A 30 9.29 -11.45 6.08
N SER A 31 10.33 -11.61 5.26
CA SER A 31 10.42 -12.57 4.15
C SER A 31 9.34 -12.36 3.07
N LEU A 32 8.87 -11.13 2.90
CA LEU A 32 7.99 -10.76 1.80
C LEU A 32 8.81 -10.24 0.61
N ARG A 33 8.27 -10.40 -0.59
CA ARG A 33 8.75 -9.74 -1.82
C ARG A 33 7.73 -8.67 -2.23
N PRO A 34 7.80 -7.46 -1.63
CA PRO A 34 6.79 -6.44 -1.76
C PRO A 34 6.97 -5.56 -2.99
N SER A 35 5.87 -4.95 -3.44
CA SER A 35 5.85 -3.74 -4.24
C SER A 35 4.70 -2.86 -3.76
N ILE A 36 4.95 -1.56 -3.59
CA ILE A 36 3.99 -0.61 -3.04
C ILE A 36 3.76 0.49 -4.06
N TYR A 37 2.48 0.75 -4.34
CA TYR A 37 2.02 1.92 -5.06
C TYR A 37 0.78 2.46 -4.37
N THR A 38 0.97 3.28 -3.38
CA THR A 38 -0.10 3.85 -2.55
C THR A 38 -0.12 5.36 -2.74
N HIS A 39 -1.30 5.94 -2.89
CA HIS A 39 -1.45 7.35 -3.23
C HIS A 39 -2.72 7.95 -2.60
N PRO A 40 -2.77 9.28 -2.44
CA PRO A 40 -4.00 9.95 -2.03
C PRO A 40 -5.14 9.69 -3.03
N LEU A 41 -6.34 9.45 -2.48
CA LEU A 41 -7.55 9.14 -3.23
C LEU A 41 -8.46 10.37 -3.28
N GLY A 42 -8.91 10.72 -4.48
CA GLY A 42 -9.85 11.81 -4.73
C GLY A 42 -10.97 11.42 -5.69
N SER A 43 -11.73 12.39 -6.14
CA SER A 43 -12.94 12.20 -6.96
C SER A 43 -12.68 11.44 -8.27
N TYR A 44 -11.47 11.50 -8.79
CA TYR A 44 -11.08 10.82 -10.04
C TYR A 44 -10.07 9.68 -9.80
N GLY A 45 -10.09 9.08 -8.61
CA GLY A 45 -9.19 7.99 -8.25
C GLY A 45 -7.84 8.46 -7.66
N HIS A 46 -7.36 9.64 -8.02
CA HIS A 46 -6.13 10.23 -7.51
C HIS A 46 -6.38 11.63 -6.94
N SER A 47 -5.53 12.06 -5.99
CA SER A 47 -5.58 13.38 -5.39
C SER A 47 -4.18 13.91 -5.10
N SER A 48 -4.10 15.18 -4.68
CA SER A 48 -2.85 15.80 -4.24
C SER A 48 -2.38 15.22 -2.92
N GLY A 49 -1.06 15.09 -2.76
CA GLY A 49 -0.40 14.60 -1.55
C GLY A 49 0.73 13.62 -1.87
N PRO A 50 1.34 13.01 -0.85
CA PRO A 50 2.49 12.14 -1.05
C PRO A 50 2.11 10.83 -1.75
N THR A 51 2.85 10.51 -2.82
CA THR A 51 2.85 9.18 -3.43
C THR A 51 3.81 8.28 -2.65
N ILE A 52 3.37 7.09 -2.31
CA ILE A 52 4.16 6.08 -1.58
C ILE A 52 4.51 4.95 -2.55
N GLY A 53 5.63 5.10 -3.23
CA GLY A 53 6.07 4.21 -4.31
C GLY A 53 5.29 4.39 -5.61
N MET A 54 5.80 3.80 -6.66
CA MET A 54 5.14 3.59 -7.94
C MET A 54 5.54 2.22 -8.46
N TRP A 55 4.76 1.65 -9.35
CA TRP A 55 4.99 0.31 -9.91
C TRP A 55 6.41 0.12 -10.47
N ASP A 56 7.05 1.18 -10.95
CA ASP A 56 8.40 1.23 -11.53
C ASP A 56 9.43 1.99 -10.65
N SER A 57 9.02 2.55 -9.51
CA SER A 57 9.85 3.41 -8.65
C SER A 57 9.74 3.02 -7.18
N GLN A 58 10.37 1.87 -6.83
CA GLN A 58 10.36 1.32 -5.48
C GLN A 58 11.51 1.84 -4.58
N SER A 59 12.42 2.64 -5.11
CA SER A 59 13.49 3.30 -4.34
C SER A 59 13.14 4.74 -3.92
N GLY A 60 11.99 5.23 -4.34
CA GLY A 60 11.48 6.57 -4.07
C GLY A 60 10.90 7.22 -5.31
N VAL A 61 9.97 8.14 -5.11
CA VAL A 61 9.29 8.92 -6.16
C VAL A 61 9.71 10.38 -6.02
N LYS A 62 10.53 10.86 -6.94
CA LYS A 62 11.01 12.24 -6.92
C LYS A 62 9.85 13.23 -7.05
N GLY A 63 9.83 14.24 -6.22
CA GLY A 63 8.76 15.24 -6.19
C GLY A 63 7.56 14.74 -5.41
N ASN A 64 6.68 13.96 -6.02
CA ASN A 64 5.42 13.53 -5.37
C ASN A 64 5.63 12.66 -4.13
N GLY A 65 6.71 11.91 -4.04
CA GLY A 65 7.04 11.14 -2.85
C GLY A 65 7.72 11.96 -1.75
N ASP A 66 8.16 13.18 -2.04
CA ASP A 66 8.85 14.04 -1.08
C ASP A 66 7.88 14.85 -0.21
N TYR A 67 6.59 14.90 -0.58
CA TYR A 67 5.56 15.58 0.22
C TYR A 67 5.29 14.85 1.53
N PRO A 68 5.02 15.60 2.62
CA PRO A 68 4.67 15.02 3.90
C PRO A 68 3.23 14.48 3.91
N LEU A 69 3.04 13.44 4.71
CA LEU A 69 1.74 12.86 5.01
C LEU A 69 0.99 13.75 6.00
N TYR A 70 -0.28 14.04 5.71
CA TYR A 70 -1.17 14.76 6.61
C TYR A 70 -2.37 13.90 6.99
N LYS A 71 -2.88 14.12 8.20
CA LYS A 71 -4.16 13.56 8.65
C LYS A 71 -5.34 14.07 7.81
N LYS A 72 -6.48 13.42 7.95
CA LYS A 72 -7.74 13.72 7.24
C LYS A 72 -7.63 13.48 5.72
N THR A 73 -6.78 12.55 5.32
CA THR A 73 -6.57 12.17 3.93
C THR A 73 -7.00 10.72 3.70
N VAL A 74 -7.66 10.49 2.56
CA VAL A 74 -8.02 9.15 2.09
C VAL A 74 -6.95 8.66 1.12
N TYR A 75 -6.58 7.40 1.23
CA TYR A 75 -5.56 6.74 0.41
C TYR A 75 -6.12 5.50 -0.29
N ALA A 76 -5.72 5.27 -1.53
CA ALA A 76 -5.74 3.95 -2.13
C ALA A 76 -4.53 3.19 -1.59
N ILE A 77 -4.78 2.16 -0.78
CA ILE A 77 -3.75 1.26 -0.25
C ILE A 77 -3.51 0.18 -1.29
N GLU A 78 -2.78 0.57 -2.33
CA GLU A 78 -2.44 -0.27 -3.47
C GLU A 78 -1.05 -0.86 -3.27
N LEU A 79 -0.95 -2.18 -3.35
CA LEU A 79 0.30 -2.91 -3.16
C LEU A 79 0.20 -4.33 -3.70
N ASN A 80 1.35 -4.98 -3.81
CA ASN A 80 1.36 -6.40 -4.15
C ASN A 80 2.53 -7.14 -3.48
N ILE A 81 2.41 -8.46 -3.45
CA ILE A 81 3.50 -9.35 -3.11
C ILE A 81 3.70 -10.38 -4.22
N THR A 82 4.94 -10.76 -4.44
CA THR A 82 5.28 -11.93 -5.25
C THR A 82 5.61 -13.09 -4.31
N THR A 83 5.02 -14.24 -4.55
CA THR A 83 5.27 -15.47 -3.79
C THR A 83 5.37 -16.67 -4.71
N TYR A 84 6.16 -17.68 -4.31
CA TYR A 84 6.26 -18.92 -5.06
C TYR A 84 5.10 -19.85 -4.72
N SER A 85 4.35 -20.29 -5.75
CA SER A 85 3.33 -21.34 -5.61
C SER A 85 3.95 -22.69 -5.98
N LYS A 86 3.89 -23.62 -5.03
CA LYS A 86 4.36 -25.01 -5.27
C LYS A 86 3.43 -25.73 -6.24
N GLU A 87 2.13 -25.50 -6.16
CA GLU A 87 1.10 -26.12 -7.02
C GLU A 87 1.32 -25.79 -8.48
N TRP A 88 1.73 -24.54 -8.76
CA TRP A 88 1.94 -24.06 -10.13
C TRP A 88 3.43 -24.03 -10.53
N SER A 89 4.32 -24.42 -9.62
CA SER A 89 5.78 -24.40 -9.82
C SER A 89 6.32 -23.09 -10.40
N ARG A 90 5.73 -21.96 -9.97
CA ARG A 90 6.11 -20.62 -10.43
C ARG A 90 5.78 -19.54 -9.39
N ASP A 91 6.40 -18.39 -9.59
CA ASP A 91 6.02 -17.18 -8.87
C ASP A 91 4.62 -16.71 -9.31
N ILE A 92 3.82 -16.33 -8.31
CA ILE A 92 2.53 -15.65 -8.50
C ILE A 92 2.60 -14.28 -7.84
N ARG A 93 1.88 -13.33 -8.41
CA ARG A 93 1.76 -11.98 -7.89
C ARG A 93 0.34 -11.77 -7.38
N ILE A 94 0.22 -11.41 -6.11
CA ILE A 94 -1.06 -11.11 -5.46
C ILE A 94 -1.14 -9.61 -5.27
N MET A 95 -2.15 -8.99 -5.89
CA MET A 95 -2.40 -7.55 -5.87
C MET A 95 -3.62 -7.26 -5.01
N LEU A 96 -3.54 -6.19 -4.22
CA LEU A 96 -4.61 -5.70 -3.37
C LEU A 96 -4.69 -4.18 -3.49
N GLU A 97 -5.93 -3.66 -3.47
CA GLU A 97 -6.21 -2.24 -3.40
C GLU A 97 -7.45 -2.02 -2.54
N GLU A 98 -7.33 -1.22 -1.50
CA GLU A 98 -8.42 -0.89 -0.59
C GLU A 98 -8.34 0.58 -0.18
N ALA A 99 -9.49 1.23 -0.05
CA ALA A 99 -9.55 2.61 0.43
C ALA A 99 -9.36 2.68 1.94
N GLY A 100 -8.46 3.54 2.39
CA GLY A 100 -8.18 3.80 3.80
C GLY A 100 -8.17 5.28 4.13
N TYR A 101 -8.47 5.60 5.36
CA TYR A 101 -8.49 6.96 5.90
C TYR A 101 -7.45 7.11 7.00
N PHE A 102 -6.58 8.10 6.85
CA PHE A 102 -5.63 8.50 7.88
C PHE A 102 -6.20 9.70 8.66
N GLY A 103 -6.73 9.43 9.84
CA GLY A 103 -7.42 10.39 10.69
C GLY A 103 -6.66 10.75 11.97
N GLU A 104 -7.32 11.47 12.87
CA GLU A 104 -6.72 11.90 14.15
C GLU A 104 -6.30 10.71 15.04
N GLU A 105 -7.07 9.63 15.00
CA GLU A 105 -6.82 8.40 15.78
C GLU A 105 -5.92 7.38 15.05
N GLY A 106 -5.33 7.79 13.91
CA GLY A 106 -4.52 6.91 13.09
C GLY A 106 -5.24 6.42 11.82
N PHE A 107 -4.73 5.33 11.26
CA PHE A 107 -5.24 4.76 10.02
C PHE A 107 -6.40 3.77 10.26
N ARG A 108 -7.42 3.83 9.40
CA ARG A 108 -8.49 2.84 9.32
C ARG A 108 -8.93 2.61 7.88
N TYR A 109 -9.41 1.41 7.56
CA TYR A 109 -10.05 1.15 6.26
C TYR A 109 -11.44 1.81 6.21
N VAL A 110 -11.81 2.33 5.04
CA VAL A 110 -13.12 2.99 4.83
C VAL A 110 -14.25 1.95 4.93
N ASN A 111 -14.06 0.81 4.30
CA ASN A 111 -14.94 -0.34 4.41
C ASN A 111 -14.30 -1.42 5.31
N GLN A 112 -15.03 -2.50 5.56
CA GLN A 112 -14.42 -3.68 6.17
C GLN A 112 -13.31 -4.21 5.26
N ARG A 113 -12.15 -4.49 5.87
CA ARG A 113 -11.00 -5.04 5.16
C ARG A 113 -11.35 -6.40 4.54
N GLN A 114 -10.98 -6.60 3.28
CA GLN A 114 -11.10 -7.90 2.64
C GLN A 114 -10.03 -8.86 3.17
N THR A 115 -10.44 -9.90 3.84
CA THR A 115 -9.55 -10.94 4.43
C THR A 115 -9.68 -12.28 3.73
N GLU A 116 -10.67 -12.44 2.85
CA GLU A 116 -10.98 -13.69 2.15
C GLU A 116 -11.14 -13.47 0.65
N ILE A 117 -10.81 -14.50 -0.11
CA ILE A 117 -11.11 -14.54 -1.56
C ILE A 117 -12.63 -14.74 -1.72
N ARG A 118 -13.24 -13.92 -2.56
CA ARG A 118 -14.65 -14.06 -2.93
C ARG A 118 -14.74 -14.89 -4.22
N PRO A 119 -15.07 -16.19 -4.13
CA PRO A 119 -15.18 -17.03 -5.33
C PRO A 119 -16.42 -16.64 -6.15
N ILE A 120 -16.25 -16.63 -7.46
CA ILE A 120 -17.35 -16.51 -8.42
C ILE A 120 -17.54 -17.89 -9.03
N TYR A 121 -18.69 -18.48 -8.76
CA TYR A 121 -19.04 -19.80 -9.33
C TYR A 121 -19.70 -19.60 -10.71
N SER A 122 -19.21 -20.31 -11.72
CA SER A 122 -19.92 -20.43 -13.00
C SER A 122 -21.09 -21.39 -12.81
N ASN A 123 -22.27 -21.00 -13.24
CA ASN A 123 -23.41 -21.91 -13.34
C ASN A 123 -23.19 -22.91 -14.48
#